data_3a642f2defafa0f3640cffb80191785c
#
_entry.id   3a642f2defafa0f3640cffb80191785c
#
_cell.length_a   1.000
_cell.length_b   1.000
_cell.length_c   1.000
_cell.angle_alpha   90.00
_cell.angle_beta   90.00
_cell.angle_gamma   90.00
#
_symmetry.space_group_name_H-M   'P 1'
#
loop_
_entity.id
_entity.type
_entity.pdbx_description
1 polymer ?
#
loop_
_entity_poly.entity_id
_entity_poly.type
_entity_poly.pdbx_seq_one_letter_code
_entity_poly.pdbx_strand_id
1 'polypeptide(L)'
;ASISVDHDLTAAVYATYTGKPGIACILGTGSNSCLFDGQSIYEEVPALGYILGDEGSGSYFGKKLLSSFLYKQLPKNISDDLVQEFNLTKAEIFNKVYQTPHANVYLASFTRFISKYKSDPFIKEMLHQGMKDFLKVHVCSFKNFENIQAHFVGSIAFYFDESLYSAAKELGVNMGNIIKSPIQNLLQYHIKYVFN
;
A
#
# COMPACT_ATOMS: atom_id res chain seq x y z
N ALA A 1 -29.89 12.44 -14.76
CA ALA A 1 -28.83 11.97 -13.87
C ALA A 1 -27.50 12.11 -14.60
N SER A 2 -26.52 12.77 -14.01
CA SER A 2 -25.15 12.85 -14.52
C SER A 2 -24.30 11.77 -13.87
N ILE A 3 -23.39 11.16 -14.65
CA ILE A 3 -22.38 10.21 -14.15
C ILE A 3 -21.05 10.92 -14.29
N SER A 4 -20.26 10.95 -13.19
CA SER A 4 -18.88 11.40 -13.18
C SER A 4 -17.97 10.20 -12.90
N VAL A 5 -16.90 10.06 -13.66
CA VAL A 5 -15.87 9.02 -13.47
C VAL A 5 -14.58 9.73 -13.09
N ASP A 6 -13.94 9.27 -12.03
CA ASP A 6 -12.72 9.88 -11.51
C ASP A 6 -11.69 8.81 -11.11
N HIS A 7 -10.51 9.23 -10.69
CA HIS A 7 -9.40 8.35 -10.31
C HIS A 7 -9.56 7.80 -8.88
N ASP A 8 -8.88 6.70 -8.60
CA ASP A 8 -8.83 6.09 -7.26
C ASP A 8 -8.21 7.02 -6.19
N LEU A 9 -7.25 7.89 -6.57
CA LEU A 9 -6.71 8.94 -5.70
C LEU A 9 -7.78 9.92 -5.25
N THR A 10 -8.67 10.37 -6.13
CA THR A 10 -9.78 11.25 -5.77
C THR A 10 -10.70 10.58 -4.74
N ALA A 11 -10.99 9.29 -4.93
CA ALA A 11 -11.77 8.53 -3.96
C ALA A 11 -11.05 8.41 -2.60
N ALA A 12 -9.72 8.21 -2.61
CA ALA A 12 -8.93 8.16 -1.38
C ALA A 12 -8.93 9.51 -0.64
N VAL A 13 -8.75 10.61 -1.38
CA VAL A 13 -8.83 11.99 -0.86
C VAL A 13 -10.16 12.22 -0.16
N TYR A 14 -11.28 12.00 -0.84
CA TYR A 14 -12.61 12.27 -0.29
C TYR A 14 -12.94 11.36 0.89
N ALA A 15 -12.49 10.10 0.86
CA ALA A 15 -12.70 9.17 1.97
C ALA A 15 -11.90 9.53 3.22
N THR A 16 -10.79 10.26 3.08
CA THR A 16 -9.89 10.61 4.19
C THR A 16 -9.99 12.07 4.62
N TYR A 17 -10.70 12.91 3.89
CA TYR A 17 -10.77 14.36 4.16
C TYR A 17 -11.39 14.68 5.52
N THR A 18 -10.66 15.45 6.32
CA THR A 18 -11.04 15.85 7.68
C THR A 18 -11.45 17.32 7.81
N GLY A 19 -11.50 18.05 6.69
CA GLY A 19 -11.74 19.51 6.68
C GLY A 19 -10.44 20.33 6.71
N LYS A 20 -9.28 19.67 6.63
CA LYS A 20 -7.94 20.29 6.60
C LYS A 20 -7.10 19.67 5.48
N PRO A 21 -6.07 20.37 4.98
CA PRO A 21 -5.11 19.78 4.07
C PRO A 21 -4.52 18.48 4.62
N GLY A 22 -4.35 17.49 3.76
CA GLY A 22 -3.84 16.16 4.13
C GLY A 22 -3.19 15.45 2.97
N ILE A 23 -2.26 14.54 3.26
CA ILE A 23 -1.68 13.62 2.28
C ILE A 23 -2.55 12.36 2.27
N ALA A 24 -3.15 12.03 1.14
CA ALA A 24 -3.91 10.80 0.95
C ALA A 24 -3.03 9.75 0.26
N CYS A 25 -2.89 8.59 0.91
CA CYS A 25 -2.05 7.49 0.47
C CYS A 25 -2.91 6.26 0.17
N ILE A 26 -2.65 5.59 -0.95
CA ILE A 26 -3.23 4.29 -1.27
C ILE A 26 -2.17 3.21 -1.04
N LEU A 27 -2.50 2.19 -0.25
CA LEU A 27 -1.71 0.97 -0.07
C LEU A 27 -2.62 -0.27 -0.27
N GLY A 28 -2.70 -0.69 -1.53
CA GLY A 28 -3.50 -1.81 -2.01
C GLY A 28 -2.65 -2.80 -2.81
N THR A 29 -3.13 -3.27 -3.96
CA THR A 29 -2.36 -4.06 -4.92
C THR A 29 -1.13 -3.29 -5.42
N GLY A 30 -1.31 -2.01 -5.76
CA GLY A 30 -0.28 -1.02 -5.99
C GLY A 30 -0.27 0.03 -4.89
N SER A 31 0.53 1.09 -5.06
CA SER A 31 0.59 2.23 -4.15
C SER A 31 0.64 3.57 -4.88
N ASN A 32 0.08 4.59 -4.25
CA ASN A 32 0.12 5.97 -4.75
C ASN A 32 -0.13 6.97 -3.63
N SER A 33 0.11 8.26 -3.88
CA SER A 33 -0.17 9.34 -2.93
C SER A 33 -0.42 10.68 -3.62
N CYS A 34 -1.15 11.56 -2.93
CA CYS A 34 -1.32 12.95 -3.31
C CYS A 34 -1.54 13.83 -2.07
N LEU A 35 -1.28 15.12 -2.23
CA LEU A 35 -1.68 16.15 -1.27
C LEU A 35 -3.01 16.73 -1.73
N PHE A 36 -3.96 16.88 -0.81
CA PHE A 36 -5.20 17.62 -1.01
C PHE A 36 -5.24 18.82 -0.07
N ASP A 37 -5.38 20.02 -0.63
CA ASP A 37 -5.41 21.28 0.15
C ASP A 37 -6.83 21.71 0.57
N GLY A 38 -7.85 20.94 0.17
CA GLY A 38 -9.28 21.25 0.35
C GLY A 38 -9.97 21.69 -0.94
N GLN A 39 -9.20 21.94 -2.02
CA GLN A 39 -9.73 22.37 -3.33
C GLN A 39 -9.08 21.58 -4.47
N SER A 40 -7.77 21.39 -4.44
CA SER A 40 -6.97 20.80 -5.52
C SER A 40 -6.15 19.62 -5.03
N ILE A 41 -5.91 18.67 -5.94
CA ILE A 41 -5.08 17.50 -5.72
C ILE A 41 -3.72 17.74 -6.37
N TYR A 42 -2.64 17.48 -5.64
CA TYR A 42 -1.25 17.63 -6.09
C TYR A 42 -0.51 16.31 -5.91
N GLU A 43 0.06 15.81 -7.01
CA GLU A 43 0.96 14.65 -7.00
C GLU A 43 2.41 15.15 -7.05
N GLU A 44 3.23 14.82 -6.03
CA GLU A 44 4.66 15.19 -5.98
C GLU A 44 5.52 14.18 -6.73
N VAL A 45 5.14 12.91 -6.67
CA VAL A 45 5.85 11.81 -7.33
C VAL A 45 4.87 11.00 -8.19
N PRO A 46 5.29 10.54 -9.39
CA PRO A 46 4.43 9.73 -10.24
C PRO A 46 4.26 8.31 -9.70
N ALA A 47 3.10 7.70 -9.94
CA ALA A 47 2.90 6.27 -9.75
C ALA A 47 3.62 5.51 -10.87
N LEU A 48 4.66 4.73 -10.53
CA LEU A 48 5.49 4.01 -11.49
C LEU A 48 5.02 2.57 -11.75
N GLY A 49 4.00 2.10 -11.00
CA GLY A 49 3.48 0.75 -11.08
C GLY A 49 4.44 -0.30 -10.54
N TYR A 50 4.02 -1.58 -10.56
CA TYR A 50 4.67 -2.67 -9.84
C TYR A 50 6.09 -3.04 -10.31
N ILE A 51 6.47 -2.64 -11.52
CA ILE A 51 7.81 -2.94 -12.05
C ILE A 51 8.84 -1.98 -11.48
N LEU A 52 8.58 -0.67 -11.54
CA LEU A 52 9.54 0.38 -11.19
C LEU A 52 9.27 1.02 -9.82
N GLY A 53 8.08 0.81 -9.24
CA GLY A 53 7.63 1.44 -8.01
C GLY A 53 6.72 0.53 -7.20
N ASP A 54 5.57 1.08 -6.79
CA ASP A 54 4.56 0.46 -5.92
C ASP A 54 5.14 0.06 -4.55
N GLU A 55 6.09 0.81 -4.01
CA GLU A 55 6.69 0.58 -2.69
C GLU A 55 5.61 0.39 -1.63
N GLY A 56 5.80 -0.53 -0.70
CA GLY A 56 4.87 -0.81 0.39
C GLY A 56 3.52 -1.40 -0.01
N SER A 57 3.29 -1.69 -1.30
CA SER A 57 2.06 -2.31 -1.80
C SER A 57 2.04 -3.83 -1.67
N GLY A 58 0.90 -4.45 -1.97
CA GLY A 58 0.77 -5.90 -2.01
C GLY A 58 1.66 -6.55 -3.08
N SER A 59 1.77 -5.94 -4.27
CA SER A 59 2.66 -6.44 -5.33
C SER A 59 4.13 -6.32 -4.92
N TYR A 60 4.51 -5.24 -4.24
CA TYR A 60 5.86 -5.06 -3.71
C TYR A 60 6.22 -6.16 -2.69
N PHE A 61 5.36 -6.40 -1.69
CA PHE A 61 5.61 -7.43 -0.69
C PHE A 61 5.62 -8.84 -1.27
N GLY A 62 4.71 -9.15 -2.20
CA GLY A 62 4.72 -10.41 -2.91
C GLY A 62 6.00 -10.63 -3.72
N LYS A 63 6.49 -9.59 -4.39
CA LYS A 63 7.77 -9.60 -5.10
C LYS A 63 8.95 -9.88 -4.15
N LYS A 64 8.98 -9.21 -2.98
CA LYS A 64 10.00 -9.43 -1.95
C LYS A 64 9.95 -10.85 -1.39
N LEU A 65 8.76 -11.37 -1.07
CA LEU A 65 8.59 -12.74 -0.57
C LEU A 65 9.10 -13.77 -1.59
N LEU A 66 8.66 -13.68 -2.85
CA LEU A 66 9.04 -14.65 -3.88
C LEU A 66 10.54 -14.57 -4.24
N SER A 67 11.13 -13.38 -4.29
CA SER A 67 12.57 -13.26 -4.50
C SER A 67 13.38 -13.86 -3.35
N SER A 68 12.97 -13.61 -2.09
CA SER A 68 13.61 -14.20 -0.91
C SER A 68 13.44 -15.73 -0.87
N PHE A 69 12.30 -16.24 -1.32
CA PHE A 69 12.10 -17.68 -1.48
C PHE A 69 13.07 -18.29 -2.50
N LEU A 70 13.14 -17.71 -3.71
CA LEU A 70 13.99 -18.21 -4.79
C LEU A 70 15.50 -18.12 -4.45
N TYR A 71 15.90 -17.10 -3.69
CA TYR A 71 17.27 -16.93 -3.19
C TYR A 71 17.57 -17.74 -1.92
N LYS A 72 16.60 -18.54 -1.41
CA LYS A 72 16.74 -19.36 -0.19
C LYS A 72 17.10 -18.52 1.05
N GLN A 73 16.51 -17.33 1.13
CA GLN A 73 16.71 -16.39 2.24
C GLN A 73 15.58 -16.46 3.28
N LEU A 74 14.43 -17.06 2.93
CA LEU A 74 13.33 -17.25 3.88
C LEU A 74 13.71 -18.22 5.00
N PRO A 75 13.21 -17.99 6.24
CA PRO A 75 13.23 -19.00 7.29
C PRO A 75 12.60 -20.31 6.78
N LYS A 76 13.22 -21.45 7.19
CA LYS A 76 12.85 -22.77 6.65
C LYS A 76 11.37 -23.08 6.79
N ASN A 77 10.79 -22.84 7.98
CA ASN A 77 9.38 -23.05 8.26
C ASN A 77 8.47 -22.25 7.31
N ILE A 78 8.78 -20.97 7.08
CA ILE A 78 8.01 -20.10 6.16
C ILE A 78 8.15 -20.58 4.73
N SER A 79 9.35 -20.99 4.32
CA SER A 79 9.61 -21.53 2.98
C SER A 79 8.85 -22.84 2.72
N ASP A 80 8.87 -23.78 3.70
CA ASP A 80 8.18 -25.06 3.59
C ASP A 80 6.65 -24.86 3.50
N ASP A 81 6.08 -24.00 4.33
CA ASP A 81 4.66 -23.67 4.33
C ASP A 81 4.21 -22.93 3.06
N LEU A 82 5.07 -22.05 2.53
CA LEU A 82 4.82 -21.37 1.27
C LEU A 82 4.72 -22.35 0.09
N VAL A 83 5.63 -23.33 0.04
CA VAL A 83 5.59 -24.40 -0.98
C VAL A 83 4.34 -25.25 -0.81
N GLN A 84 3.99 -25.62 0.41
CA GLN A 84 2.83 -26.46 0.70
C GLN A 84 1.50 -25.75 0.33
N GLU A 85 1.36 -24.46 0.67
CA GLU A 85 0.10 -23.72 0.44
C GLU A 85 -0.13 -23.41 -1.04
N PHE A 86 0.92 -23.07 -1.79
CA PHE A 86 0.80 -22.64 -3.18
C PHE A 86 1.33 -23.62 -4.20
N ASN A 87 1.90 -24.75 -3.77
CA ASN A 87 2.55 -25.74 -4.66
C ASN A 87 3.59 -25.10 -5.60
N LEU A 88 4.39 -24.17 -5.06
CA LEU A 88 5.26 -23.30 -5.85
C LEU A 88 6.47 -24.04 -6.43
N THR A 89 6.69 -23.80 -7.71
CA THR A 89 7.94 -24.14 -8.39
C THR A 89 8.56 -22.88 -9.01
N LYS A 90 9.87 -22.88 -9.24
CA LYS A 90 10.55 -21.79 -9.95
C LYS A 90 9.91 -21.55 -11.33
N ALA A 91 9.59 -22.62 -12.07
CA ALA A 91 8.98 -22.51 -13.40
C ALA A 91 7.61 -21.82 -13.36
N GLU A 92 6.78 -22.18 -12.38
CA GLU A 92 5.47 -21.58 -12.20
C GLU A 92 5.55 -20.08 -11.84
N ILE A 93 6.44 -19.72 -10.90
CA ILE A 93 6.67 -18.32 -10.54
C ILE A 93 7.07 -17.52 -11.77
N PHE A 94 8.04 -18.02 -12.55
CA PHE A 94 8.51 -17.35 -13.76
C PHE A 94 7.40 -17.20 -14.81
N ASN A 95 6.60 -18.23 -15.01
CA ASN A 95 5.44 -18.17 -15.92
C ASN A 95 4.44 -17.10 -15.48
N LYS A 96 4.06 -17.09 -14.19
CA LYS A 96 3.09 -16.14 -13.63
C LYS A 96 3.58 -14.69 -13.63
N VAL A 97 4.87 -14.47 -13.39
CA VAL A 97 5.44 -13.13 -13.29
C VAL A 97 5.80 -12.54 -14.66
N TYR A 98 6.30 -13.36 -15.59
CA TYR A 98 6.86 -12.85 -16.84
C TYR A 98 6.08 -13.18 -18.10
N GLN A 99 5.18 -14.20 -18.06
CA GLN A 99 4.50 -14.69 -19.25
C GLN A 99 2.97 -14.56 -19.15
N THR A 100 2.43 -14.28 -17.96
CA THR A 100 0.98 -14.22 -17.73
C THR A 100 0.55 -12.77 -17.45
N PRO A 101 -0.61 -12.30 -17.98
CA PRO A 101 -1.17 -11.01 -17.62
C PRO A 101 -1.45 -10.87 -16.12
N HIS A 102 -1.50 -9.63 -15.63
CA HIS A 102 -1.84 -9.29 -14.24
C HIS A 102 -0.86 -9.84 -13.19
N ALA A 103 0.43 -9.83 -13.50
CA ALA A 103 1.48 -10.25 -12.57
C ALA A 103 1.43 -9.48 -11.22
N ASN A 104 1.04 -8.21 -11.23
CA ASN A 104 0.83 -7.43 -10.01
C ASN A 104 -0.24 -8.04 -9.08
N VAL A 105 -1.34 -8.54 -9.63
CA VAL A 105 -2.41 -9.21 -8.87
C VAL A 105 -1.91 -10.54 -8.30
N TYR A 106 -1.19 -11.32 -9.12
CA TYR A 106 -0.55 -12.55 -8.66
C TYR A 106 0.43 -12.28 -7.51
N LEU A 107 1.29 -11.29 -7.64
CA LEU A 107 2.22 -10.89 -6.58
C LEU A 107 1.46 -10.46 -5.31
N ALA A 108 0.45 -9.62 -5.44
CA ALA A 108 -0.34 -9.15 -4.31
C ALA A 108 -1.12 -10.27 -3.60
N SER A 109 -1.43 -11.39 -4.27
CA SER A 109 -2.15 -12.51 -3.66
C SER A 109 -1.40 -13.16 -2.49
N PHE A 110 -0.08 -13.04 -2.43
CA PHE A 110 0.74 -13.56 -1.34
C PHE A 110 0.63 -12.76 -0.03
N THR A 111 -0.01 -11.59 -0.03
CA THR A 111 -0.14 -10.78 1.19
C THR A 111 -0.95 -11.46 2.29
N ARG A 112 -1.90 -12.32 1.94
CA ARG A 112 -2.63 -13.16 2.90
C ARG A 112 -1.70 -14.15 3.61
N PHE A 113 -0.77 -14.75 2.89
CA PHE A 113 0.26 -15.62 3.45
C PHE A 113 1.21 -14.82 4.35
N ILE A 114 1.72 -13.68 3.87
CA ILE A 114 2.58 -12.77 4.65
C ILE A 114 1.92 -12.40 5.98
N SER A 115 0.61 -12.14 5.98
CA SER A 115 -0.14 -11.77 7.18
C SER A 115 -0.15 -12.87 8.26
N LYS A 116 -0.03 -14.15 7.90
CA LYS A 116 0.07 -15.25 8.87
C LYS A 116 1.37 -15.19 9.67
N TYR A 117 2.42 -14.64 9.08
CA TYR A 117 3.77 -14.56 9.65
C TYR A 117 4.19 -13.14 10.03
N LYS A 118 3.25 -12.21 10.16
CA LYS A 118 3.57 -10.79 10.44
C LYS A 118 4.35 -10.56 11.75
N SER A 119 4.32 -11.53 12.68
CA SER A 119 5.09 -11.50 13.93
C SER A 119 6.47 -12.16 13.80
N ASP A 120 6.76 -12.86 12.70
CA ASP A 120 8.09 -13.43 12.47
C ASP A 120 9.11 -12.31 12.22
N PRO A 121 10.31 -12.36 12.80
CA PRO A 121 11.31 -11.29 12.67
C PRO A 121 11.67 -10.96 11.21
N PHE A 122 11.80 -11.98 10.34
CA PHE A 122 12.12 -11.76 8.94
C PHE A 122 10.99 -11.02 8.20
N ILE A 123 9.76 -11.47 8.39
CA ILE A 123 8.58 -10.85 7.76
C ILE A 123 8.32 -9.45 8.33
N LYS A 124 8.49 -9.27 9.63
CA LYS A 124 8.34 -7.97 10.29
C LYS A 124 9.33 -6.95 9.74
N GLU A 125 10.59 -7.33 9.57
CA GLU A 125 11.62 -6.46 8.96
C GLU A 125 11.30 -6.15 7.50
N MET A 126 10.89 -7.15 6.72
CA MET A 126 10.48 -6.96 5.32
C MET A 126 9.32 -5.97 5.20
N LEU A 127 8.30 -6.09 6.08
CA LEU A 127 7.15 -5.18 6.12
C LEU A 127 7.57 -3.77 6.54
N HIS A 128 8.36 -3.65 7.61
CA HIS A 128 8.86 -2.36 8.11
C HIS A 128 9.64 -1.62 7.02
N GLN A 129 10.60 -2.29 6.38
CA GLN A 129 11.41 -1.67 5.32
C GLN A 129 10.56 -1.26 4.11
N GLY A 130 9.59 -2.07 3.68
CA GLY A 130 8.70 -1.72 2.57
C GLY A 130 7.80 -0.52 2.89
N MET A 131 7.28 -0.42 4.13
CA MET A 131 6.53 0.75 4.58
C MET A 131 7.42 2.00 4.64
N LYS A 132 8.65 1.85 5.10
CA LYS A 132 9.63 2.94 5.15
C LYS A 132 10.00 3.43 3.75
N ASP A 133 10.19 2.52 2.78
CA ASP A 133 10.45 2.88 1.38
C ASP A 133 9.27 3.66 0.79
N PHE A 134 8.03 3.21 1.02
CA PHE A 134 6.83 3.94 0.62
C PHE A 134 6.78 5.34 1.22
N LEU A 135 6.93 5.46 2.53
CA LEU A 135 6.84 6.74 3.22
C LEU A 135 7.89 7.73 2.73
N LYS A 136 9.13 7.27 2.50
CA LYS A 136 10.21 8.12 1.97
C LYS A 136 9.88 8.69 0.59
N VAL A 137 9.35 7.84 -0.31
CA VAL A 137 9.04 8.24 -1.69
C VAL A 137 7.76 9.05 -1.75
N HIS A 138 6.70 8.57 -1.11
CA HIS A 138 5.33 9.04 -1.33
C HIS A 138 4.80 10.02 -0.28
N VAL A 139 5.48 10.17 0.87
CA VAL A 139 5.04 11.09 1.93
C VAL A 139 6.11 12.14 2.22
N CYS A 140 7.35 11.71 2.45
CA CYS A 140 8.44 12.64 2.79
C CYS A 140 8.88 13.52 1.61
N SER A 141 8.44 13.26 0.39
CA SER A 141 8.65 14.12 -0.78
C SER A 141 7.83 15.41 -0.72
N PHE A 142 6.70 15.42 -0.01
CA PHE A 142 5.91 16.64 0.15
C PHE A 142 6.59 17.63 1.10
N LYS A 143 6.60 18.90 0.70
CA LYS A 143 7.17 19.96 1.53
C LYS A 143 6.40 20.08 2.85
N ASN A 144 7.11 20.14 3.97
CA ASN A 144 6.56 20.23 5.33
C ASN A 144 5.64 19.06 5.72
N PHE A 145 5.91 17.87 5.20
CA PHE A 145 5.12 16.65 5.47
C PHE A 145 4.93 16.37 6.96
N GLU A 146 5.88 16.75 7.81
CA GLU A 146 5.83 16.55 9.27
C GLU A 146 4.63 17.28 9.92
N ASN A 147 4.18 18.38 9.30
CA ASN A 147 3.06 19.18 9.77
C ASN A 147 1.74 18.85 9.09
N ILE A 148 1.74 17.94 8.12
CA ILE A 148 0.56 17.54 7.34
C ILE A 148 0.21 16.10 7.72
N GLN A 149 -1.07 15.84 8.04
CA GLN A 149 -1.49 14.47 8.33
C GLN A 149 -1.48 13.60 7.07
N ALA A 150 -0.83 12.44 7.16
CA ALA A 150 -0.86 11.41 6.12
C ALA A 150 -1.93 10.35 6.47
N HIS A 151 -2.94 10.25 5.62
CA HIS A 151 -4.05 9.31 5.74
C HIS A 151 -3.88 8.17 4.75
N PHE A 152 -4.29 6.96 5.12
CA PHE A 152 -4.04 5.75 4.35
C PHE A 152 -5.34 5.02 4.03
N VAL A 153 -5.47 4.58 2.78
CA VAL A 153 -6.59 3.78 2.27
C VAL A 153 -6.04 2.49 1.69
N GLY A 154 -6.64 1.37 2.05
CA GLY A 154 -6.33 0.07 1.45
C GLY A 154 -6.04 -1.03 2.45
N SER A 155 -6.14 -2.25 1.96
CA SER A 155 -5.99 -3.45 2.79
C SER A 155 -4.59 -3.62 3.36
N ILE A 156 -3.56 -3.20 2.63
CA ILE A 156 -2.17 -3.32 3.07
C ILE A 156 -1.89 -2.39 4.25
N ALA A 157 -2.28 -1.12 4.16
CA ALA A 157 -2.17 -0.19 5.28
C ALA A 157 -2.91 -0.71 6.51
N PHE A 158 -4.11 -1.28 6.30
CA PHE A 158 -4.97 -1.74 7.39
C PHE A 158 -4.45 -3.00 8.11
N TYR A 159 -3.97 -4.00 7.35
CA TYR A 159 -3.52 -5.26 7.97
C TYR A 159 -2.08 -5.23 8.48
N PHE A 160 -1.26 -4.30 7.99
CA PHE A 160 0.14 -4.13 8.38
C PHE A 160 0.38 -2.77 9.05
N ASP A 161 -0.64 -2.26 9.72
CA ASP A 161 -0.63 -0.95 10.41
C ASP A 161 0.49 -0.81 11.43
N GLU A 162 0.81 -1.86 12.20
CA GLU A 162 1.92 -1.85 13.16
C GLU A 162 3.26 -1.51 12.48
N SER A 163 3.54 -2.10 11.32
CA SER A 163 4.76 -1.83 10.55
C SER A 163 4.73 -0.42 9.95
N LEU A 164 3.56 0.03 9.50
CA LEU A 164 3.37 1.38 8.98
C LEU A 164 3.57 2.44 10.07
N TYR A 165 2.97 2.27 11.26
CA TYR A 165 3.16 3.18 12.39
C TYR A 165 4.63 3.20 12.86
N SER A 166 5.31 2.04 12.90
CA SER A 166 6.71 1.94 13.26
C SER A 166 7.61 2.73 12.30
N ALA A 167 7.41 2.56 10.98
CA ALA A 167 8.16 3.29 9.95
C ALA A 167 7.85 4.79 9.97
N ALA A 168 6.58 5.16 10.16
CA ALA A 168 6.15 6.56 10.25
C ALA A 168 6.79 7.28 11.45
N LYS A 169 6.84 6.61 12.61
CA LYS A 169 7.49 7.15 13.80
C LYS A 169 8.99 7.40 13.57
N GLU A 170 9.67 6.48 12.87
CA GLU A 170 11.10 6.64 12.55
C GLU A 170 11.37 7.83 11.63
N LEU A 171 10.46 8.11 10.69
CA LEU A 171 10.59 9.17 9.70
C LEU A 171 9.96 10.50 10.12
N GLY A 172 9.33 10.58 11.29
CA GLY A 172 8.64 11.79 11.75
C GLY A 172 7.35 12.10 10.98
N VAL A 173 6.72 11.10 10.35
CA VAL A 173 5.48 11.28 9.61
C VAL A 173 4.30 11.44 10.57
N ASN A 174 3.51 12.49 10.37
CA ASN A 174 2.30 12.76 11.14
C ASN A 174 1.15 11.86 10.65
N MET A 175 0.92 10.75 11.35
CA MET A 175 -0.09 9.75 10.97
C MET A 175 -1.52 10.25 11.20
N GLY A 176 -2.35 10.09 10.19
CA GLY A 176 -3.80 10.32 10.22
C GLY A 176 -4.59 9.00 10.29
N ASN A 177 -5.74 8.95 9.62
CA ASN A 177 -6.63 7.80 9.61
C ASN A 177 -6.11 6.67 8.69
N ILE A 178 -6.33 5.42 9.10
CA ILE A 178 -6.15 4.24 8.25
C ILE A 178 -7.51 3.63 7.95
N ILE A 179 -7.88 3.54 6.68
CA ILE A 179 -9.19 3.08 6.20
C ILE A 179 -8.99 1.86 5.30
N LYS A 180 -9.62 0.74 5.64
CA LYS A 180 -9.52 -0.49 4.85
C LYS A 180 -10.15 -0.37 3.46
N SER A 181 -11.31 0.28 3.38
CA SER A 181 -12.09 0.45 2.15
C SER A 181 -12.71 1.84 2.11
N PRO A 182 -12.60 2.60 1.01
CA PRO A 182 -13.02 4.01 0.98
C PRO A 182 -14.55 4.21 0.90
N ILE A 183 -15.31 3.21 0.48
CA ILE A 183 -16.70 3.38 0.02
C ILE A 183 -17.64 4.06 1.03
N GLN A 184 -17.58 3.67 2.29
CA GLN A 184 -18.45 4.25 3.31
C GLN A 184 -18.10 5.71 3.62
N ASN A 185 -16.81 6.00 3.74
CA ASN A 185 -16.31 7.34 3.99
C ASN A 185 -16.55 8.26 2.79
N LEU A 186 -16.41 7.73 1.58
CA LEU A 186 -16.71 8.43 0.34
C LEU A 186 -18.20 8.84 0.28
N LEU A 187 -19.12 7.96 0.67
CA LEU A 187 -20.53 8.29 0.79
C LEU A 187 -20.78 9.43 1.78
N GLN A 188 -20.14 9.37 2.96
CA GLN A 188 -20.26 10.43 3.97
C GLN A 188 -19.71 11.77 3.49
N TYR A 189 -18.59 11.76 2.75
CA TYR A 189 -18.04 12.96 2.14
C TYR A 189 -19.06 13.62 1.19
N HIS A 190 -19.67 12.84 0.28
CA HIS A 190 -20.65 13.38 -0.67
C HIS A 190 -21.89 13.92 0.02
N ILE A 191 -22.40 13.22 1.04
CA ILE A 191 -23.54 13.74 1.84
C ILE A 191 -23.18 15.07 2.47
N LYS A 192 -21.99 15.20 3.05
CA LYS A 192 -21.61 16.38 3.83
C LYS A 192 -21.18 17.58 2.99
N TYR A 193 -20.49 17.36 1.87
CA TYR A 193 -19.82 18.42 1.13
C TYR A 193 -20.35 18.66 -0.28
N VAL A 194 -21.12 17.71 -0.85
CA VAL A 194 -21.61 17.80 -2.23
C VAL A 194 -23.13 17.99 -2.28
N PHE A 195 -23.88 17.33 -1.39
CA PHE A 195 -25.35 17.37 -1.40
C PHE A 195 -25.97 18.33 -0.35
N ASN A 196 -25.18 18.92 0.50
CA ASN A 196 -25.56 20.04 1.37
C ASN A 196 -24.96 21.33 0.81
#